data_ee68d7c8079ce1eeea5d8bdf078ee1c6
#
_entry.id   ee68d7c8079ce1eeea5d8bdf078ee1c6
#
_cell.length_a   1.000
_cell.length_b   1.000
_cell.length_c   1.000
_cell.angle_alpha   90.00
_cell.angle_beta   90.00
_cell.angle_gamma   90.00
#
_symmetry.space_group_name_H-M   'P 1'
#
loop_
_entity.id
_entity.type
_entity.pdbx_description
1 polymer ?
#
loop_
_entity_poly.entity_id
_entity_poly.type
_entity_poly.pdbx_seq_one_letter_code
_entity_poly.pdbx_strand_id
1 'polypeptide(L)'
;MKNAVRTYGRKRIWAIIVALMATLLPATAQDYRFEAGGGLGVSGYLGDVNQSNVLKNPGFSGELLFRYLINKRFALKTSLATASISGNSADFKNVYPNNAQYAFDAQYYDAAVAFEFNFMNFGMNTDYRNLKRLVPYLSLGLGASYSSCSAFAVNIPISAGAKFKLTNRWNLGLEMRARMMLGDKI
;
A
#
# COMPACT_ATOMS: atom_id res chain seq x y z
N MET A 1 -8.32 -3.75 43.45
CA MET A 1 -6.92 -3.43 43.10
C MET A 1 -6.52 -3.81 41.67
N LYS A 2 -7.10 -4.81 41.01
CA LYS A 2 -6.76 -5.23 39.63
C LYS A 2 -7.10 -4.19 38.51
N ASN A 3 -8.11 -3.34 38.70
CA ASN A 3 -8.51 -2.37 37.69
C ASN A 3 -7.62 -1.11 37.59
N ALA A 4 -6.95 -0.72 38.67
CA ALA A 4 -6.05 0.42 38.69
C ALA A 4 -4.76 0.16 37.93
N VAL A 5 -4.21 -1.06 37.99
CA VAL A 5 -2.97 -1.44 37.28
C VAL A 5 -3.19 -1.46 35.76
N ARG A 6 -4.36 -1.88 35.31
CA ARG A 6 -4.72 -1.95 33.89
C ARG A 6 -4.86 -0.56 33.24
N THR A 7 -5.38 0.40 33.99
CA THR A 7 -5.56 1.80 33.54
C THR A 7 -4.22 2.54 33.48
N TYR A 8 -3.28 2.22 34.37
CA TYR A 8 -1.96 2.84 34.41
C TYR A 8 -1.08 2.41 33.22
N GLY A 9 -1.17 1.14 32.82
CA GLY A 9 -0.48 0.62 31.64
C GLY A 9 -0.94 1.29 30.33
N ARG A 10 -2.26 1.45 30.14
CA ARG A 10 -2.82 2.12 28.98
C ARG A 10 -2.38 3.59 28.86
N LYS A 11 -2.36 4.32 29.94
CA LYS A 11 -1.90 5.74 29.93
C LYS A 11 -0.42 5.87 29.56
N ARG A 12 0.43 4.94 30.00
CA ARG A 12 1.85 4.88 29.61
C ARG A 12 2.05 4.59 28.13
N ILE A 13 1.27 3.65 27.57
CA ILE A 13 1.31 3.32 26.14
C ILE A 13 0.91 4.53 25.30
N TRP A 14 -0.16 5.23 25.68
CA TRP A 14 -0.58 6.46 24.97
C TRP A 14 0.46 7.57 25.09
N ALA A 15 1.07 7.74 26.26
CA ALA A 15 2.15 8.71 26.46
C ALA A 15 3.39 8.40 25.59
N ILE A 16 3.76 7.13 25.46
CA ILE A 16 4.85 6.69 24.57
C ILE A 16 4.50 6.95 23.10
N ILE A 17 3.27 6.65 22.68
CA ILE A 17 2.80 6.90 21.31
C ILE A 17 2.81 8.41 21.00
N VAL A 18 2.33 9.23 21.92
CA VAL A 18 2.34 10.69 21.76
C VAL A 18 3.78 11.25 21.77
N ALA A 19 4.65 10.75 22.64
CA ALA A 19 6.07 11.12 22.65
C ALA A 19 6.77 10.69 21.34
N LEU A 20 6.49 9.48 20.84
CA LEU A 20 7.01 9.00 19.57
C LEU A 20 6.49 9.85 18.39
N MET A 21 5.23 10.24 18.40
CA MET A 21 4.66 11.17 17.42
C MET A 21 5.26 12.58 17.52
N ALA A 22 5.55 13.06 18.71
CA ALA A 22 6.18 14.37 18.92
C ALA A 22 7.63 14.43 18.41
N THR A 23 8.38 13.32 18.48
CA THR A 23 9.74 13.22 17.91
C THR A 23 9.75 13.16 16.38
N LEU A 24 8.60 12.85 15.75
CA LEU A 24 8.43 12.88 14.29
C LEU A 24 8.13 14.28 13.75
N LEU A 25 8.03 15.32 14.60
CA LEU A 25 7.91 16.70 14.17
C LEU A 25 9.32 17.21 13.79
N PRO A 26 9.66 17.28 12.49
CA PRO A 26 10.99 17.71 12.10
C PRO A 26 11.15 19.19 12.37
N ALA A 27 12.22 19.53 13.08
CA ALA A 27 12.75 20.88 13.12
C ALA A 27 13.15 21.32 11.71
N THR A 28 12.62 22.45 11.31
CA THR A 28 13.08 23.47 10.34
C THR A 28 14.06 23.10 9.22
N ALA A 29 13.69 23.50 7.99
CA ALA A 29 14.57 23.94 6.90
C ALA A 29 15.53 22.93 6.23
N GLN A 30 15.50 21.65 6.56
CA GLN A 30 16.20 20.64 5.77
C GLN A 30 15.27 20.05 4.71
N ASP A 31 15.79 19.84 3.51
CA ASP A 31 15.16 19.07 2.47
C ASP A 31 14.70 17.72 3.03
N TYR A 32 13.41 17.50 3.04
CA TYR A 32 12.91 16.24 3.53
C TYR A 32 13.27 15.10 2.54
N ARG A 33 13.97 14.10 3.05
CA ARG A 33 14.30 12.89 2.28
C ARG A 33 13.35 11.75 2.55
N PHE A 34 12.52 11.89 3.57
CA PHE A 34 11.62 10.84 4.04
C PHE A 34 10.17 11.30 3.93
N GLU A 35 9.34 10.44 3.38
CA GLU A 35 7.89 10.59 3.36
C GLU A 35 7.26 9.37 4.03
N ALA A 36 6.29 9.61 4.90
CA ALA A 36 5.43 8.57 5.46
C ALA A 36 3.98 8.89 5.13
N GLY A 37 3.20 7.88 4.85
CA GLY A 37 1.80 8.06 4.49
C GLY A 37 0.98 6.81 4.73
N GLY A 38 -0.33 6.99 4.64
CA GLY A 38 -1.31 5.91 4.65
C GLY A 38 -2.29 6.10 3.51
N GLY A 39 -2.83 5.01 3.02
CA GLY A 39 -3.80 4.98 1.94
C GLY A 39 -4.94 4.02 2.21
N LEU A 40 -6.08 4.32 1.63
CA LEU A 40 -7.26 3.47 1.59
C LEU A 40 -7.64 3.26 0.13
N GLY A 41 -8.14 2.07 -0.19
CA GLY A 41 -8.45 1.75 -1.57
C GLY A 41 -9.38 0.56 -1.71
N VAL A 42 -9.58 0.18 -2.96
CA VAL A 42 -10.33 -1.01 -3.37
C VAL A 42 -9.36 -2.04 -3.92
N SER A 43 -9.57 -3.28 -3.58
CA SER A 43 -8.84 -4.43 -4.09
C SER A 43 -9.75 -5.30 -4.93
N GLY A 44 -9.15 -6.02 -5.85
CA GLY A 44 -9.82 -7.01 -6.66
C GLY A 44 -8.85 -8.13 -7.05
N TYR A 45 -9.37 -9.27 -7.40
CA TYR A 45 -8.62 -10.46 -7.76
C TYR A 45 -8.80 -10.78 -9.25
N LEU A 46 -7.70 -11.12 -9.92
CA LEU A 46 -7.67 -11.73 -11.25
C LEU A 46 -6.94 -13.05 -11.15
N GLY A 47 -7.60 -14.13 -11.56
CA GLY A 47 -7.04 -15.48 -11.55
C GLY A 47 -8.05 -16.48 -12.07
N ASP A 48 -7.82 -17.76 -11.81
CA ASP A 48 -8.60 -18.88 -12.37
C ASP A 48 -10.10 -18.82 -12.04
N VAL A 49 -10.45 -18.23 -10.89
CA VAL A 49 -11.84 -18.10 -10.42
C VAL A 49 -12.49 -16.81 -10.90
N ASN A 50 -11.71 -15.81 -11.33
CA ASN A 50 -12.20 -14.53 -11.84
C ASN A 50 -11.35 -14.08 -13.05
N GLN A 51 -11.79 -14.42 -14.25
CA GLN A 51 -11.00 -14.21 -15.46
C GLN A 51 -11.30 -12.90 -16.20
N SER A 52 -12.37 -12.18 -15.88
CA SER A 52 -12.82 -11.10 -16.75
C SER A 52 -13.09 -9.74 -16.09
N ASN A 53 -13.30 -9.67 -14.79
CA ASN A 53 -13.67 -8.39 -14.16
C ASN A 53 -13.10 -8.25 -12.74
N VAL A 54 -12.00 -7.49 -12.61
CA VAL A 54 -11.31 -7.23 -11.33
C VAL A 54 -12.23 -6.60 -10.28
N LEU A 55 -13.22 -5.82 -10.70
CA LEU A 55 -14.08 -5.02 -9.80
C LEU A 55 -15.45 -5.65 -9.55
N LYS A 56 -15.67 -6.91 -9.94
CA LYS A 56 -16.98 -7.54 -9.72
C LYS A 56 -17.24 -7.86 -8.24
N ASN A 57 -16.19 -8.24 -7.50
CA ASN A 57 -16.24 -8.44 -6.06
C ASN A 57 -15.17 -7.57 -5.39
N PRO A 58 -15.40 -6.25 -5.27
CA PRO A 58 -14.40 -5.33 -4.74
C PRO A 58 -14.24 -5.54 -3.23
N GLY A 59 -13.00 -5.73 -2.80
CA GLY A 59 -12.63 -5.73 -1.40
C GLY A 59 -12.13 -4.37 -0.94
N PHE A 60 -12.04 -4.17 0.35
CA PHE A 60 -11.41 -3.00 0.96
C PHE A 60 -9.90 -3.24 1.12
N SER A 61 -9.11 -2.21 0.89
CA SER A 61 -7.66 -2.26 1.11
C SER A 61 -7.16 -1.06 1.91
N GLY A 62 -6.14 -1.32 2.73
CA GLY A 62 -5.42 -0.31 3.49
C GLY A 62 -3.93 -0.47 3.30
N GLU A 63 -3.19 0.64 3.32
CA GLU A 63 -1.74 0.66 3.13
C GLU A 63 -1.08 1.68 4.05
N LEU A 64 0.07 1.30 4.58
CA LEU A 64 1.06 2.19 5.15
C LEU A 64 2.25 2.22 4.20
N LEU A 65 2.75 3.40 3.89
CA LEU A 65 3.88 3.58 3.00
C LEU A 65 4.95 4.46 3.61
N PHE A 66 6.18 4.15 3.28
CA PHE A 66 7.35 4.92 3.63
C PHE A 66 8.22 5.08 2.38
N ARG A 67 8.63 6.32 2.06
CA ARG A 67 9.47 6.62 0.91
C ARG A 67 10.75 7.27 1.36
N TYR A 68 11.85 6.79 0.79
CA TYR A 68 13.14 7.45 0.85
C TYR A 68 13.44 8.09 -0.50
N LEU A 69 13.51 9.41 -0.54
CA LEU A 69 13.80 10.17 -1.75
C LEU A 69 15.31 10.15 -2.01
N ILE A 70 15.74 9.37 -3.00
CA ILE A 70 17.14 9.28 -3.42
C ILE A 70 17.54 10.58 -4.12
N ASN A 71 16.67 11.03 -5.03
CA ASN A 71 16.79 12.31 -5.72
C ASN A 71 15.41 12.83 -6.17
N LYS A 72 15.36 13.92 -6.96
CA LYS A 72 14.12 14.55 -7.43
C LYS A 72 13.25 13.64 -8.31
N ARG A 73 13.78 12.56 -8.86
CA ARG A 73 13.07 11.65 -9.76
C ARG A 73 12.99 10.22 -9.25
N PHE A 74 13.87 9.83 -8.34
CA PHE A 74 13.94 8.46 -7.86
C PHE A 74 13.69 8.38 -6.37
N ALA A 75 12.87 7.42 -5.98
CA ALA A 75 12.62 7.10 -4.58
C ALA A 75 12.57 5.58 -4.36
N LEU A 76 12.92 5.16 -3.17
CA LEU A 76 12.68 3.81 -2.68
C LEU A 76 11.41 3.84 -1.81
N LYS A 77 10.40 3.08 -2.20
CA LYS A 77 9.12 2.96 -1.49
C LYS A 77 9.03 1.63 -0.79
N THR A 78 8.86 1.65 0.52
CA THR A 78 8.48 0.47 1.31
C THR A 78 7.00 0.59 1.65
N SER A 79 6.25 -0.49 1.52
CA SER A 79 4.82 -0.53 1.81
C SER A 79 4.44 -1.77 2.60
N LEU A 80 3.49 -1.57 3.53
CA LEU A 80 2.77 -2.62 4.23
C LEU A 80 1.30 -2.45 3.88
N ALA A 81 0.69 -3.47 3.30
CA ALA A 81 -0.68 -3.40 2.85
C ALA A 81 -1.50 -4.58 3.37
N THR A 82 -2.78 -4.33 3.58
CA THR A 82 -3.78 -5.37 3.81
C THR A 82 -4.93 -5.17 2.83
N ALA A 83 -5.51 -6.26 2.36
CA ALA A 83 -6.63 -6.22 1.45
C ALA A 83 -7.55 -7.43 1.65
N SER A 84 -8.83 -7.23 1.49
CA SER A 84 -9.80 -8.32 1.35
C SER A 84 -9.90 -8.66 -0.12
N ILE A 85 -9.79 -9.94 -0.44
CA ILE A 85 -9.99 -10.46 -1.80
C ILE A 85 -11.05 -11.55 -1.76
N SER A 86 -11.96 -11.51 -2.71
CA SER A 86 -13.00 -12.52 -2.88
C SER A 86 -13.13 -12.90 -4.35
N GLY A 87 -13.50 -14.14 -4.59
CA GLY A 87 -13.77 -14.64 -5.92
C GLY A 87 -14.91 -15.67 -5.90
N ASN A 88 -15.74 -15.64 -6.93
CA ASN A 88 -16.83 -16.58 -7.10
C ASN A 88 -16.91 -17.03 -8.57
N SER A 89 -16.70 -18.32 -8.81
CA SER A 89 -16.77 -18.88 -10.16
C SER A 89 -18.17 -18.86 -10.77
N ALA A 90 -19.22 -18.79 -9.95
CA ALA A 90 -20.61 -18.68 -10.44
C ALA A 90 -20.88 -17.37 -11.19
N ASP A 91 -20.07 -16.37 -10.97
CA ASP A 91 -20.18 -15.05 -11.60
C ASP A 91 -19.63 -14.98 -13.03
N PHE A 92 -18.98 -16.04 -13.49
CA PHE A 92 -18.32 -16.15 -14.78
C PHE A 92 -18.75 -17.42 -15.51
N LYS A 93 -18.43 -17.52 -16.81
CA LYS A 93 -18.62 -18.78 -17.55
C LYS A 93 -17.79 -19.87 -16.87
N ASN A 94 -18.48 -20.82 -16.24
CA ASN A 94 -17.86 -21.87 -15.48
C ASN A 94 -17.06 -22.79 -16.42
N VAL A 95 -15.74 -22.80 -16.24
CA VAL A 95 -14.79 -23.63 -17.01
C VAL A 95 -14.42 -24.92 -16.27
N TYR A 96 -14.93 -25.10 -15.05
CA TYR A 96 -14.60 -26.29 -14.26
C TYR A 96 -15.41 -27.51 -14.68
N PRO A 97 -14.82 -28.73 -14.63
CA PRO A 97 -15.53 -29.97 -14.90
C PRO A 97 -16.75 -30.12 -13.98
N ASN A 98 -17.85 -30.66 -14.52
CA ASN A 98 -19.11 -30.90 -13.79
C ASN A 98 -19.81 -29.66 -13.26
N ASN A 99 -19.58 -28.47 -13.83
CA ASN A 99 -20.17 -27.23 -13.35
C ASN A 99 -19.88 -26.94 -11.87
N ALA A 100 -18.74 -27.38 -11.35
CA ALA A 100 -18.35 -27.13 -9.97
C ALA A 100 -18.18 -25.64 -9.72
N GLN A 101 -18.77 -25.14 -8.64
CA GLN A 101 -18.69 -23.73 -8.23
C GLN A 101 -17.73 -23.62 -7.06
N TYR A 102 -16.81 -22.67 -7.18
CA TYR A 102 -15.83 -22.33 -6.13
C TYR A 102 -15.98 -20.87 -5.76
N ALA A 103 -16.09 -20.60 -4.47
CA ALA A 103 -16.07 -19.26 -3.91
C ALA A 103 -15.04 -19.21 -2.79
N PHE A 104 -14.31 -18.11 -2.68
CA PHE A 104 -13.39 -17.88 -1.58
C PHE A 104 -13.43 -16.43 -1.12
N ASP A 105 -13.20 -16.25 0.16
CA ASP A 105 -12.92 -14.98 0.81
C ASP A 105 -11.61 -15.11 1.56
N ALA A 106 -10.67 -14.24 1.27
CA ALA A 106 -9.38 -14.25 1.92
C ALA A 106 -8.92 -12.85 2.33
N GLN A 107 -8.30 -12.79 3.49
CA GLN A 107 -7.56 -11.62 3.92
C GLN A 107 -6.11 -11.76 3.45
N TYR A 108 -5.61 -10.72 2.85
CA TYR A 108 -4.30 -10.63 2.23
C TYR A 108 -3.44 -9.61 2.95
N TYR A 109 -2.21 -9.98 3.27
CA TYR A 109 -1.21 -9.11 3.87
C TYR A 109 0.01 -9.09 2.97
N ASP A 110 0.58 -7.92 2.77
CA ASP A 110 1.68 -7.69 1.84
C ASP A 110 2.72 -6.75 2.42
N ALA A 111 3.98 -7.11 2.26
CA ALA A 111 5.11 -6.26 2.56
C ALA A 111 5.98 -6.18 1.30
N ALA A 112 6.23 -4.97 0.80
CA ALA A 112 6.97 -4.77 -0.43
C ALA A 112 7.95 -3.61 -0.36
N VAL A 113 9.02 -3.73 -1.16
CA VAL A 113 9.97 -2.67 -1.44
C VAL A 113 10.00 -2.44 -2.95
N ALA A 114 9.78 -1.21 -3.38
CA ALA A 114 9.70 -0.84 -4.77
C ALA A 114 10.57 0.38 -5.09
N PHE A 115 11.19 0.35 -6.24
CA PHE A 115 11.86 1.50 -6.82
C PHE A 115 10.83 2.33 -7.58
N GLU A 116 10.77 3.62 -7.27
CA GLU A 116 9.80 4.55 -7.81
C GLU A 116 10.50 5.59 -8.68
N PHE A 117 9.97 5.80 -9.90
CA PHE A 117 10.43 6.80 -10.85
C PHE A 117 9.35 7.87 -11.04
N ASN A 118 9.68 9.11 -10.72
CA ASN A 118 8.83 10.28 -10.94
C ASN A 118 9.17 10.93 -12.29
N PHE A 119 8.20 11.10 -13.15
CA PHE A 119 8.40 11.72 -14.48
C PHE A 119 8.79 13.18 -14.41
N MET A 120 8.46 13.83 -13.30
CA MET A 120 8.80 15.23 -13.04
C MET A 120 9.52 15.36 -11.70
N ASN A 121 10.23 16.45 -11.52
CA ASN A 121 10.93 16.72 -10.26
C ASN A 121 9.93 16.80 -9.10
N PHE A 122 10.17 15.99 -8.07
CA PHE A 122 9.34 15.88 -6.89
C PHE A 122 10.20 15.90 -5.62
N GLY A 123 9.71 16.56 -4.58
CA GLY A 123 10.43 16.60 -3.29
C GLY A 123 11.61 17.57 -3.27
N MET A 124 12.68 17.14 -2.74
CA MET A 124 13.97 17.80 -2.39
C MET A 124 14.32 19.11 -3.12
N ASN A 125 14.80 20.10 -2.37
CA ASN A 125 15.56 21.27 -2.85
C ASN A 125 14.89 22.11 -3.95
N THR A 126 13.59 22.26 -3.92
CA THR A 126 12.92 23.09 -4.91
C THR A 126 11.83 23.90 -4.23
N ASP A 127 11.88 25.21 -4.40
CA ASP A 127 10.83 26.11 -3.94
C ASP A 127 9.46 25.62 -4.42
N TYR A 128 8.47 25.66 -3.55
CA TYR A 128 7.10 25.26 -3.85
C TYR A 128 6.57 25.89 -5.16
N ARG A 129 7.03 27.07 -5.51
CA ARG A 129 6.65 27.81 -6.72
C ARG A 129 7.18 27.16 -8.01
N ASN A 130 8.28 26.42 -7.95
CA ASN A 130 8.95 25.80 -9.12
C ASN A 130 8.63 24.31 -9.26
N LEU A 131 7.88 23.72 -8.33
CA LEU A 131 7.47 22.33 -8.39
C LEU A 131 6.16 22.21 -9.17
N LYS A 132 6.09 21.27 -10.10
CA LYS A 132 4.81 20.87 -10.68
C LYS A 132 3.95 20.25 -9.59
N ARG A 133 2.71 20.70 -9.46
CA ARG A 133 1.78 20.22 -8.42
C ARG A 133 1.39 18.77 -8.64
N LEU A 134 1.27 18.34 -9.90
CA LEU A 134 0.90 16.97 -10.28
C LEU A 134 2.12 16.28 -10.88
N VAL A 135 2.52 15.16 -10.29
CA VAL A 135 3.68 14.37 -10.73
C VAL A 135 3.26 12.91 -10.90
N PRO A 136 3.14 12.45 -12.16
CA PRO A 136 2.96 11.03 -12.44
C PRO A 136 4.22 10.25 -12.05
N TYR A 137 4.05 8.99 -11.66
CA TYR A 137 5.13 8.09 -11.34
C TYR A 137 4.80 6.64 -11.70
N LEU A 138 5.86 5.86 -11.86
CA LEU A 138 5.80 4.40 -11.98
C LEU A 138 6.65 3.79 -10.88
N SER A 139 6.28 2.61 -10.40
CA SER A 139 7.13 1.84 -9.49
C SER A 139 7.11 0.36 -9.81
N LEU A 140 8.25 -0.27 -9.56
CA LEU A 140 8.48 -1.70 -9.72
C LEU A 140 9.26 -2.19 -8.50
N GLY A 141 8.90 -3.36 -7.98
CA GLY A 141 9.53 -3.85 -6.77
C GLY A 141 9.45 -5.35 -6.57
N LEU A 142 9.81 -5.74 -5.37
CA LEU A 142 9.69 -7.11 -4.86
C LEU A 142 8.93 -7.05 -3.55
N GLY A 143 8.09 -8.04 -3.33
CA GLY A 143 7.29 -8.15 -2.12
C GLY A 143 7.09 -9.59 -1.69
N ALA A 144 6.59 -9.72 -0.49
CA ALA A 144 6.16 -10.97 0.09
C ALA A 144 4.73 -10.81 0.60
N SER A 145 3.93 -11.79 0.29
CA SER A 145 2.50 -11.79 0.59
C SER A 145 2.12 -13.02 1.39
N TYR A 146 1.19 -12.83 2.30
CA TYR A 146 0.59 -13.88 3.09
C TYR A 146 -0.92 -13.78 3.00
N SER A 147 -1.57 -14.88 2.66
CA SER A 147 -3.03 -15.01 2.65
C SER A 147 -3.52 -15.77 3.88
N SER A 148 -4.70 -15.44 4.38
CA SER A 148 -5.35 -16.17 5.48
C SER A 148 -5.63 -17.65 5.16
N CYS A 149 -5.59 -18.04 3.90
CA CYS A 149 -5.62 -19.43 3.45
C CYS A 149 -4.28 -20.17 3.67
N SER A 150 -3.35 -19.61 4.47
CA SER A 150 -2.03 -20.15 4.80
C SER A 150 -1.07 -20.26 3.60
N ALA A 151 -1.28 -19.46 2.58
CA ALA A 151 -0.39 -19.40 1.43
C ALA A 151 0.58 -18.22 1.57
N PHE A 152 1.87 -18.50 1.42
CA PHE A 152 2.93 -17.50 1.32
C PHE A 152 3.43 -17.47 -0.12
N ALA A 153 3.55 -16.27 -0.69
CA ALA A 153 4.11 -16.09 -2.01
C ALA A 153 5.00 -14.84 -2.07
N VAL A 154 6.01 -14.93 -2.91
CA VAL A 154 6.76 -13.77 -3.36
C VAL A 154 5.98 -13.11 -4.49
N ASN A 155 5.96 -11.79 -4.53
CA ASN A 155 5.27 -11.04 -5.57
C ASN A 155 6.14 -9.96 -6.17
N ILE A 156 5.77 -9.53 -7.37
CA ILE A 156 6.33 -8.38 -8.07
C ILE A 156 5.24 -7.29 -8.13
N PRO A 157 5.28 -6.29 -7.23
CA PRO A 157 4.37 -5.17 -7.32
C PRO A 157 4.80 -4.22 -8.44
N ILE A 158 3.87 -3.92 -9.33
CA ILE A 158 3.99 -2.89 -10.36
C ILE A 158 2.92 -1.86 -10.08
N SER A 159 3.29 -0.59 -9.97
CA SER A 159 2.29 0.46 -9.78
C SER A 159 2.54 1.68 -10.63
N ALA A 160 1.43 2.31 -10.98
CA ALA A 160 1.39 3.59 -11.66
C ALA A 160 0.49 4.54 -10.85
N GLY A 161 0.91 5.78 -10.73
CA GLY A 161 0.13 6.74 -9.95
C GLY A 161 0.49 8.17 -10.25
N ALA A 162 -0.19 9.06 -9.55
CA ALA A 162 0.07 10.48 -9.59
C ALA A 162 0.07 11.05 -8.17
N LYS A 163 1.03 11.92 -7.89
CA LYS A 163 1.16 12.66 -6.64
C LYS A 163 0.73 14.08 -6.87
N PHE A 164 -0.11 14.59 -6.00
CA PHE A 164 -0.53 15.98 -5.98
C PHE A 164 -0.01 16.66 -4.74
N LYS A 165 0.81 17.69 -4.92
CA LYS A 165 1.40 18.45 -3.83
C LYS A 165 0.39 19.48 -3.31
N LEU A 166 -0.09 19.27 -2.09
CA LEU A 166 -1.03 20.17 -1.41
C LEU A 166 -0.28 21.34 -0.75
N THR A 167 0.77 21.02 -0.02
CA THR A 167 1.64 21.99 0.68
C THR A 167 3.09 21.52 0.62
N ASN A 168 4.00 22.24 1.26
CA ASN A 168 5.42 21.84 1.32
C ASN A 168 5.64 20.46 1.98
N ARG A 169 4.70 20.00 2.82
CA ARG A 169 4.83 18.76 3.61
C ARG A 169 3.74 17.74 3.32
N TRP A 170 2.60 18.15 2.74
CA TRP A 170 1.48 17.28 2.51
C TRP A 170 1.31 16.97 1.02
N ASN A 171 1.27 15.70 0.71
CA ASN A 171 1.06 15.18 -0.63
C ASN A 171 -0.16 14.27 -0.63
N LEU A 172 -1.00 14.40 -1.64
CA LEU A 172 -2.08 13.47 -1.95
C LEU A 172 -1.63 12.57 -3.10
N GLY A 173 -1.88 11.27 -3.02
CA GLY A 173 -1.53 10.31 -4.05
C GLY A 173 -2.73 9.50 -4.51
N LEU A 174 -2.81 9.25 -5.81
CA LEU A 174 -3.65 8.24 -6.41
C LEU A 174 -2.74 7.18 -7.04
N GLU A 175 -2.96 5.91 -6.74
CA GLU A 175 -2.12 4.80 -7.21
C GLU A 175 -2.98 3.63 -7.63
N MET A 176 -2.66 3.06 -8.79
CA MET A 176 -3.11 1.73 -9.21
C MET A 176 -1.94 0.77 -9.08
N ARG A 177 -2.17 -0.39 -8.47
CA ARG A 177 -1.14 -1.39 -8.25
C ARG A 177 -1.61 -2.75 -8.70
N ALA A 178 -0.78 -3.42 -9.51
CA ALA A 178 -0.89 -4.83 -9.84
C ALA A 178 0.19 -5.60 -9.08
N ARG A 179 -0.14 -6.78 -8.58
CA ARG A 179 0.81 -7.70 -7.96
C ARG A 179 0.81 -9.00 -8.74
N MET A 180 1.96 -9.33 -9.31
CA MET A 180 2.18 -10.61 -9.97
C MET A 180 2.75 -11.58 -8.93
N MET A 181 1.99 -12.62 -8.61
CA MET A 181 2.43 -13.66 -7.67
C MET A 181 3.37 -14.62 -8.38
N LEU A 182 4.49 -14.95 -7.73
CA LEU A 182 5.44 -15.96 -8.17
C LEU A 182 5.15 -17.24 -7.40
N GLY A 183 4.22 -18.06 -7.89
CA GLY A 183 3.86 -19.35 -7.31
C GLY A 183 2.37 -19.70 -7.45
N ASP A 184 2.10 -21.00 -7.55
CA ASP A 184 0.77 -21.61 -7.80
C ASP A 184 -0.08 -21.84 -6.54
N LYS A 185 0.27 -21.27 -5.39
CA LYS A 185 -0.34 -21.64 -4.11
C LYS A 185 -1.27 -20.57 -3.50
N ILE A 186 -1.64 -19.56 -4.27
CA ILE A 186 -2.59 -18.52 -3.81
C ILE A 186 -3.76 -18.44 -4.78
#